data_51b963b92933ffe50bec5565b3625fa8
#
_entry.id   51b963b92933ffe50bec5565b3625fa8
#
_cell.length_a   1.000
_cell.length_b   1.000
_cell.length_c   1.000
_cell.angle_alpha   90.00
_cell.angle_beta   90.00
_cell.angle_gamma   90.00
#
_symmetry.space_group_name_H-M   'P 1'
#
loop_
_entity.id
_entity.type
_entity.pdbx_description
1 polymer ?
#
loop_
_entity_poly.entity_id
_entity_poly.type
_entity_poly.pdbx_seq_one_letter_code
_entity_poly.pdbx_strand_id
1 'polypeptide(L)'
;MERRVGTISRGIRCPIIREGDDLVSITVDSILGAAESEGFALRDRDIIALTESIVARAQGNYVSVQDIAADVKAKLGGETVGVIFPILSRNRFAINLKGIAMGCKKVVLMLSYPSDEVGNALLTWDQLDDAGINPYSDVLTLEKYRELFGENVHEFTGVDYVDYYSNIIKEAGADVEVIFANQAKTILNYTDCIINCDIHTRVRTKRILKAAGAKVVCGLDDLMTAPINGSGFNAKYGLLGSNKSTEDKIKLFPQECQDLVEDIQAAILEKTGKHVEVMVYGDGAFKDPQGKIWELADPVVSPAFTAGLVGTPNELKLKYLADNDFAGLSGAELKEAISKSIKEKDSNLVGNMASQGTTPRQLTDLIGSLCDLTSGSGDKGTPIIFIQGYFDNYTVD
;
A
#
# COMPACT_ATOMS: atom_id res chain seq x y z
N MET A 1 22.25 -16.48 -29.95
CA MET A 1 22.50 -15.03 -29.78
C MET A 1 22.37 -14.73 -28.32
N GLU A 2 23.36 -14.08 -27.73
CA GLU A 2 23.34 -13.76 -26.28
C GLU A 2 22.12 -12.91 -25.95
N ARG A 3 21.35 -13.30 -24.92
CA ARG A 3 20.19 -12.56 -24.46
C ARG A 3 20.62 -11.24 -23.80
N ARG A 4 20.08 -10.13 -24.26
CA ARG A 4 20.45 -8.79 -23.78
C ARG A 4 19.34 -8.11 -22.95
N VAL A 5 18.18 -8.73 -22.88
CA VAL A 5 17.04 -8.25 -22.09
C VAL A 5 16.80 -9.22 -20.94
N GLY A 6 16.93 -8.73 -19.72
CA GLY A 6 16.64 -9.48 -18.51
C GLY A 6 15.14 -9.51 -18.23
N THR A 7 14.68 -8.61 -17.34
CA THR A 7 13.28 -8.53 -16.94
C THR A 7 12.45 -7.70 -17.92
N ILE A 8 11.26 -8.20 -18.27
CA ILE A 8 10.27 -7.48 -19.06
C ILE A 8 8.96 -7.46 -18.26
N SER A 9 8.41 -6.27 -18.01
CA SER A 9 7.10 -6.07 -17.37
C SER A 9 6.09 -5.57 -18.39
N ARG A 10 4.92 -6.23 -18.47
CA ARG A 10 3.84 -5.90 -19.40
C ARG A 10 2.54 -5.68 -18.65
N GLY A 11 1.88 -4.54 -18.89
CA GLY A 11 0.50 -4.34 -18.48
C GLY A 11 -0.44 -5.04 -19.47
N ILE A 12 -1.25 -5.94 -18.98
CA ILE A 12 -2.18 -6.75 -19.78
C ILE A 12 -3.58 -6.13 -19.68
N ARG A 13 -4.18 -5.85 -20.83
CA ARG A 13 -5.57 -5.39 -20.91
C ARG A 13 -6.52 -6.55 -20.63
N CYS A 14 -7.57 -6.27 -19.89
CA CYS A 14 -8.64 -7.22 -19.64
C CYS A 14 -10.01 -6.52 -19.77
N PRO A 15 -11.12 -7.27 -19.82
CA PRO A 15 -12.46 -6.71 -19.72
C PRO A 15 -12.66 -5.88 -18.44
N ILE A 16 -13.65 -4.99 -18.44
CA ILE A 16 -14.04 -4.25 -17.24
C ILE A 16 -14.65 -5.26 -16.25
N ILE A 17 -13.95 -5.48 -15.15
CA ILE A 17 -14.37 -6.43 -14.11
C ILE A 17 -15.59 -5.91 -13.36
N ARG A 18 -16.52 -6.82 -13.10
CA ARG A 18 -17.76 -6.59 -12.33
C ARG A 18 -17.86 -7.60 -11.18
N GLU A 19 -18.75 -7.34 -10.25
CA GLU A 19 -19.11 -8.29 -9.20
C GLU A 19 -19.60 -9.61 -9.79
N GLY A 20 -19.07 -10.73 -9.30
CA GLY A 20 -19.38 -12.07 -9.76
C GLY A 20 -18.60 -12.57 -10.98
N ASP A 21 -17.72 -11.75 -11.57
CA ASP A 21 -16.88 -12.19 -12.68
C ASP A 21 -15.86 -13.27 -12.27
N ASP A 22 -15.68 -14.25 -13.15
CA ASP A 22 -14.67 -15.31 -13.01
C ASP A 22 -13.27 -14.78 -13.34
N LEU A 23 -12.54 -14.33 -12.31
CA LEU A 23 -11.20 -13.78 -12.47
C LEU A 23 -10.16 -14.81 -12.90
N VAL A 24 -10.35 -16.10 -12.61
CA VAL A 24 -9.41 -17.14 -13.05
C VAL A 24 -9.47 -17.22 -14.57
N SER A 25 -10.65 -17.45 -15.14
CA SER A 25 -10.83 -17.51 -16.59
C SER A 25 -10.42 -16.22 -17.30
N ILE A 26 -10.85 -15.06 -16.79
CA ILE A 26 -10.52 -13.76 -17.39
C ILE A 26 -9.00 -13.51 -17.38
N THR A 27 -8.31 -13.83 -16.29
CA THR A 27 -6.85 -13.64 -16.19
C THR A 27 -6.11 -14.54 -17.17
N VAL A 28 -6.46 -15.81 -17.18
CA VAL A 28 -5.82 -16.81 -18.07
C VAL A 28 -6.04 -16.43 -19.54
N ASP A 29 -7.27 -16.12 -19.94
CA ASP A 29 -7.58 -15.77 -21.31
C ASP A 29 -6.92 -14.45 -21.74
N SER A 30 -6.83 -13.45 -20.83
CA SER A 30 -6.14 -12.19 -21.10
C SER A 30 -4.64 -12.39 -21.30
N ILE A 31 -4.00 -13.23 -20.48
CA ILE A 31 -2.56 -13.56 -20.60
C ILE A 31 -2.29 -14.32 -21.91
N LEU A 32 -3.07 -15.35 -22.20
CA LEU A 32 -2.87 -16.17 -23.41
C LEU A 32 -3.16 -15.38 -24.69
N GLY A 33 -4.22 -14.55 -24.68
CA GLY A 33 -4.52 -13.67 -25.80
C GLY A 33 -3.42 -12.61 -26.01
N ALA A 34 -2.85 -12.06 -24.96
CA ALA A 34 -1.70 -11.15 -25.05
C ALA A 34 -0.44 -11.87 -25.58
N ALA A 35 -0.19 -13.09 -25.13
CA ALA A 35 0.93 -13.90 -25.63
C ALA A 35 0.82 -14.18 -27.13
N GLU A 36 -0.37 -14.50 -27.60
CA GLU A 36 -0.66 -14.73 -29.03
C GLU A 36 -0.49 -13.44 -29.86
N SER A 37 -1.13 -12.35 -29.41
CA SER A 37 -1.14 -11.09 -30.19
C SER A 37 0.23 -10.41 -30.25
N GLU A 38 1.02 -10.52 -29.20
CA GLU A 38 2.33 -9.88 -29.09
C GLU A 38 3.52 -10.81 -29.40
N GLY A 39 3.24 -12.09 -29.67
CA GLY A 39 4.23 -13.07 -30.11
C GLY A 39 5.27 -13.45 -29.04
N PHE A 40 4.85 -13.55 -27.77
CA PHE A 40 5.71 -14.07 -26.70
C PHE A 40 5.18 -15.40 -26.16
N ALA A 41 6.10 -16.20 -25.60
CA ALA A 41 5.74 -17.46 -24.96
C ALA A 41 6.00 -17.37 -23.45
N LEU A 42 5.09 -17.95 -22.65
CA LEU A 42 5.26 -18.08 -21.21
C LEU A 42 6.43 -19.01 -20.89
N ARG A 43 7.09 -18.76 -19.77
CA ARG A 43 8.19 -19.56 -19.23
C ARG A 43 7.90 -19.94 -17.78
N ASP A 44 8.60 -20.98 -17.32
CA ASP A 44 8.57 -21.31 -15.90
C ASP A 44 9.11 -20.15 -15.09
N ARG A 45 8.45 -19.88 -13.94
CA ARG A 45 8.72 -18.76 -13.03
C ARG A 45 8.47 -17.36 -13.61
N ASP A 46 7.79 -17.22 -14.76
CA ASP A 46 7.18 -15.93 -15.11
C ASP A 46 6.13 -15.57 -14.04
N ILE A 47 5.85 -14.29 -13.88
CA ILE A 47 4.98 -13.81 -12.81
C ILE A 47 3.73 -13.19 -13.40
N ILE A 48 2.57 -13.57 -12.87
CA ILE A 48 1.28 -12.93 -13.13
C ILE A 48 0.85 -12.22 -11.85
N ALA A 49 0.54 -10.94 -11.94
CA ALA A 49 0.10 -10.16 -10.80
C ALA A 49 -1.21 -9.43 -11.10
N LEU A 50 -2.15 -9.51 -10.17
CA LEU A 50 -3.44 -8.83 -10.25
C LEU A 50 -3.48 -7.71 -9.22
N THR A 51 -3.97 -6.51 -9.63
CA THR A 51 -4.23 -5.47 -8.63
C THR A 51 -5.36 -5.91 -7.68
N GLU A 52 -5.20 -5.65 -6.38
CA GLU A 52 -6.22 -5.93 -5.37
C GLU A 52 -7.59 -5.36 -5.75
N SER A 53 -7.58 -4.28 -6.52
CA SER A 53 -8.77 -3.55 -6.91
C SER A 53 -9.74 -4.38 -7.75
N ILE A 54 -9.26 -5.13 -8.74
CA ILE A 54 -10.15 -5.97 -9.55
C ILE A 54 -10.63 -7.20 -8.77
N VAL A 55 -9.80 -7.71 -7.85
CA VAL A 55 -10.17 -8.86 -7.00
C VAL A 55 -11.30 -8.47 -6.05
N ALA A 56 -11.13 -7.37 -5.31
CA ALA A 56 -12.19 -6.86 -4.44
C ALA A 56 -13.47 -6.51 -5.19
N ARG A 57 -13.34 -6.00 -6.44
CA ARG A 57 -14.48 -5.67 -7.28
C ARG A 57 -15.25 -6.92 -7.74
N ALA A 58 -14.56 -7.96 -8.15
CA ALA A 58 -15.19 -9.24 -8.53
C ALA A 58 -15.87 -9.89 -7.32
N GLN A 59 -15.29 -9.76 -6.13
CA GLN A 59 -15.89 -10.25 -4.89
C GLN A 59 -17.09 -9.41 -4.39
N GLY A 60 -17.33 -8.21 -4.94
CA GLY A 60 -18.33 -7.30 -4.41
C GLY A 60 -18.01 -6.81 -2.99
N ASN A 61 -16.72 -6.73 -2.60
CA ASN A 61 -16.32 -6.42 -1.24
C ASN A 61 -16.39 -4.91 -0.94
N TYR A 62 -17.62 -4.43 -0.75
CA TYR A 62 -17.93 -3.02 -0.50
C TYR A 62 -18.64 -2.82 0.83
N VAL A 63 -18.41 -1.65 1.44
CA VAL A 63 -19.14 -1.15 2.61
C VAL A 63 -19.71 0.23 2.33
N SER A 64 -20.82 0.57 2.96
CA SER A 64 -21.37 1.93 2.93
C SER A 64 -20.83 2.76 4.08
N VAL A 65 -20.92 4.09 3.97
CA VAL A 65 -20.61 4.98 5.10
C VAL A 65 -21.53 4.74 6.29
N GLN A 66 -22.76 4.24 6.05
CA GLN A 66 -23.72 3.87 7.09
C GLN A 66 -23.26 2.61 7.85
N ASP A 67 -22.69 1.62 7.16
CA ASP A 67 -22.14 0.42 7.81
C ASP A 67 -20.95 0.78 8.69
N ILE A 68 -20.06 1.66 8.20
CA ILE A 68 -18.95 2.19 9.01
C ILE A 68 -19.48 2.94 10.25
N ALA A 69 -20.50 3.78 10.08
CA ALA A 69 -21.11 4.50 11.19
C ALA A 69 -21.69 3.57 12.25
N ALA A 70 -22.35 2.50 11.82
CA ALA A 70 -22.88 1.49 12.72
C ALA A 70 -21.78 0.76 13.50
N ASP A 71 -20.68 0.36 12.84
CA ASP A 71 -19.54 -0.29 13.48
C ASP A 71 -18.82 0.62 14.47
N VAL A 72 -18.57 1.87 14.08
CA VAL A 72 -17.96 2.90 14.95
C VAL A 72 -18.81 3.14 16.18
N LYS A 73 -20.13 3.32 16.02
CA LYS A 73 -21.05 3.51 17.13
C LYS A 73 -21.07 2.30 18.08
N ALA A 74 -21.05 1.10 17.53
CA ALA A 74 -21.05 -0.13 18.34
C ALA A 74 -19.74 -0.29 19.14
N LYS A 75 -18.60 0.04 18.55
CA LYS A 75 -17.28 -0.13 19.16
C LYS A 75 -16.87 1.02 20.09
N LEU A 76 -17.23 2.27 19.76
CA LEU A 76 -16.78 3.47 20.48
C LEU A 76 -17.89 4.22 21.24
N GLY A 77 -19.14 3.76 21.16
CA GLY A 77 -20.26 4.28 21.98
C GLY A 77 -20.95 5.52 21.43
N GLY A 78 -20.48 6.11 20.31
CA GLY A 78 -21.20 7.17 19.60
C GLY A 78 -21.15 8.58 20.22
N GLU A 79 -20.32 8.83 21.23
CA GLU A 79 -20.15 10.16 21.85
C GLU A 79 -18.99 10.93 21.20
N THR A 80 -17.94 11.28 21.93
CA THR A 80 -16.76 11.94 21.39
C THR A 80 -15.71 10.92 20.98
N VAL A 81 -15.25 10.99 19.74
CA VAL A 81 -14.21 10.11 19.18
C VAL A 81 -13.00 10.92 18.77
N GLY A 82 -11.83 10.50 19.25
CA GLY A 82 -10.54 11.04 18.76
C GLY A 82 -10.12 10.31 17.49
N VAL A 83 -9.94 11.04 16.42
CA VAL A 83 -9.41 10.52 15.15
C VAL A 83 -8.01 11.07 14.98
N ILE A 84 -7.00 10.18 15.03
CA ILE A 84 -5.60 10.63 15.07
C ILE A 84 -4.79 10.12 13.88
N PHE A 85 -3.89 10.95 13.42
CA PHE A 85 -2.86 10.66 12.41
C PHE A 85 -3.40 10.10 11.08
N PRO A 86 -4.48 10.66 10.52
CA PRO A 86 -4.93 10.24 9.20
C PRO A 86 -3.95 10.70 8.12
N ILE A 87 -3.86 9.91 7.04
CA ILE A 87 -3.24 10.40 5.81
C ILE A 87 -4.14 11.44 5.15
N LEU A 88 -3.53 12.42 4.49
CA LEU A 88 -4.24 13.48 3.77
C LEU A 88 -4.65 12.99 2.38
N SER A 89 -5.82 12.38 2.28
CA SER A 89 -6.29 11.73 1.05
C SER A 89 -7.76 11.92 0.79
N ARG A 90 -8.11 12.40 -0.41
CA ARG A 90 -9.50 12.55 -0.88
C ARG A 90 -10.14 11.21 -1.25
N ASN A 91 -9.34 10.27 -1.77
CA ASN A 91 -9.83 9.01 -2.33
C ASN A 91 -9.82 7.84 -1.33
N ARG A 92 -9.10 7.99 -0.22
CA ARG A 92 -8.94 6.94 0.79
C ARG A 92 -9.56 7.35 2.12
N PHE A 93 -8.93 8.30 2.83
CA PHE A 93 -9.35 8.61 4.19
C PHE A 93 -10.62 9.47 4.25
N ALA A 94 -10.83 10.42 3.36
CA ALA A 94 -11.97 11.33 3.41
C ALA A 94 -13.34 10.62 3.51
N ILE A 95 -13.55 9.56 2.76
CA ILE A 95 -14.79 8.79 2.81
C ILE A 95 -14.91 7.95 4.08
N ASN A 96 -13.80 7.40 4.59
CA ASN A 96 -13.76 6.74 5.89
C ASN A 96 -14.13 7.72 7.01
N LEU A 97 -13.58 8.93 6.96
CA LEU A 97 -13.89 10.01 7.89
C LEU A 97 -15.38 10.36 7.91
N LYS A 98 -16.04 10.40 6.74
CA LYS A 98 -17.49 10.60 6.63
C LYS A 98 -18.24 9.51 7.42
N GLY A 99 -17.92 8.25 7.21
CA GLY A 99 -18.54 7.13 7.93
C GLY A 99 -18.26 7.18 9.44
N ILE A 100 -17.03 7.50 9.84
CA ILE A 100 -16.65 7.66 11.25
C ILE A 100 -17.45 8.77 11.91
N ALA A 101 -17.52 9.95 11.28
CA ALA A 101 -18.25 11.10 11.80
C ALA A 101 -19.76 10.83 11.96
N MET A 102 -20.38 10.13 11.00
CA MET A 102 -21.78 9.70 11.11
C MET A 102 -22.04 8.77 12.31
N GLY A 103 -21.00 8.08 12.79
CA GLY A 103 -21.10 7.14 13.93
C GLY A 103 -20.96 7.79 15.32
N CYS A 104 -20.72 9.10 15.43
CA CYS A 104 -20.50 9.78 16.71
C CYS A 104 -21.08 11.19 16.73
N LYS A 105 -21.15 11.80 17.92
CA LYS A 105 -21.64 13.17 18.08
C LYS A 105 -20.57 14.23 17.83
N LYS A 106 -19.32 13.91 18.18
CA LYS A 106 -18.18 14.82 18.04
C LYS A 106 -16.94 14.08 17.62
N VAL A 107 -16.18 14.66 16.70
CA VAL A 107 -14.84 14.22 16.31
C VAL A 107 -13.80 15.22 16.80
N VAL A 108 -12.81 14.74 17.55
CA VAL A 108 -11.57 15.47 17.80
C VAL A 108 -10.56 14.96 16.78
N LEU A 109 -10.32 15.75 15.74
CA LEU A 109 -9.41 15.42 14.66
C LEU A 109 -7.99 15.89 15.00
N MET A 110 -7.08 14.97 15.24
CA MET A 110 -5.67 15.27 15.51
C MET A 110 -4.83 14.98 14.28
N LEU A 111 -4.34 16.02 13.64
CA LEU A 111 -3.50 15.96 12.45
C LEU A 111 -2.02 16.00 12.84
N SER A 112 -1.22 15.16 12.17
CA SER A 112 0.24 15.28 12.20
C SER A 112 0.69 16.52 11.44
N TYR A 113 1.79 17.14 11.90
CA TYR A 113 2.41 18.26 11.21
C TYR A 113 3.95 18.22 11.36
N PRO A 114 4.75 18.74 10.44
CA PRO A 114 4.34 19.45 9.23
C PRO A 114 3.65 18.59 8.17
N SER A 115 3.77 17.26 8.24
CA SER A 115 3.20 16.34 7.25
C SER A 115 2.60 15.10 7.91
N ASP A 116 1.81 14.35 7.14
CA ASP A 116 1.40 13.01 7.51
C ASP A 116 2.56 11.99 7.33
N GLU A 117 2.32 10.73 7.66
CA GLU A 117 3.35 9.66 7.64
C GLU A 117 3.85 9.28 6.23
N VAL A 118 3.13 9.67 5.18
CA VAL A 118 3.52 9.46 3.77
C VAL A 118 3.99 10.73 3.08
N GLY A 119 4.25 11.79 3.87
CA GLY A 119 4.86 13.03 3.40
C GLY A 119 3.92 14.06 2.79
N ASN A 120 2.57 13.89 2.87
CA ASN A 120 1.66 14.97 2.48
C ASN A 120 1.73 16.11 3.49
N ALA A 121 2.26 17.24 3.07
CA ALA A 121 2.54 18.36 3.95
C ALA A 121 1.31 19.27 4.17
N LEU A 122 1.07 19.62 5.43
CA LEU A 122 0.21 20.73 5.83
C LEU A 122 1.00 22.04 5.90
N LEU A 123 2.28 21.95 6.24
CA LEU A 123 3.21 23.06 6.43
C LEU A 123 4.58 22.69 5.87
N THR A 124 5.39 23.69 5.55
CA THR A 124 6.82 23.52 5.29
C THR A 124 7.62 23.58 6.59
N TRP A 125 8.84 23.06 6.59
CA TRP A 125 9.77 23.22 7.71
C TRP A 125 10.12 24.69 7.95
N ASP A 126 10.32 25.48 6.88
CA ASP A 126 10.63 26.92 6.96
C ASP A 126 9.52 27.68 7.70
N GLN A 127 8.25 27.37 7.43
CA GLN A 127 7.12 27.98 8.16
C GLN A 127 7.16 27.66 9.67
N LEU A 128 7.53 26.45 10.05
CA LEU A 128 7.66 26.09 11.48
C LEU A 128 8.84 26.81 12.13
N ASP A 129 9.99 26.86 11.46
CA ASP A 129 11.20 27.51 11.97
C ASP A 129 10.97 29.02 12.15
N ASP A 130 10.34 29.68 11.17
CA ASP A 130 9.99 31.12 11.22
C ASP A 130 9.00 31.43 12.36
N ALA A 131 8.06 30.52 12.63
CA ALA A 131 7.09 30.65 13.72
C ALA A 131 7.66 30.22 15.09
N GLY A 132 8.84 29.63 15.16
CA GLY A 132 9.45 29.11 16.37
C GLY A 132 8.71 27.92 16.98
N ILE A 133 8.05 27.11 16.16
CA ILE A 133 7.24 25.96 16.57
C ILE A 133 8.06 24.67 16.48
N ASN A 134 8.05 23.90 17.56
CA ASN A 134 8.67 22.57 17.61
C ASN A 134 7.62 21.48 17.41
N PRO A 135 7.55 20.82 16.24
CA PRO A 135 6.54 19.80 15.96
C PRO A 135 6.67 18.55 16.83
N TYR A 136 7.80 18.34 17.50
CA TYR A 136 8.01 17.18 18.38
C TYR A 136 7.37 17.36 19.76
N SER A 137 7.09 18.58 20.18
CA SER A 137 6.57 18.89 21.53
C SER A 137 5.31 19.75 21.53
N ASP A 138 5.17 20.64 20.56
CA ASP A 138 4.14 21.66 20.61
C ASP A 138 2.79 21.11 20.11
N VAL A 139 1.73 21.63 20.71
CA VAL A 139 0.34 21.31 20.34
C VAL A 139 -0.32 22.61 19.91
N LEU A 140 -0.90 22.60 18.71
CA LEU A 140 -1.62 23.76 18.20
C LEU A 140 -3.13 23.48 18.16
N THR A 141 -3.92 24.45 18.58
CA THR A 141 -5.36 24.50 18.27
C THR A 141 -5.57 24.99 16.86
N LEU A 142 -6.76 24.76 16.30
CA LEU A 142 -7.10 25.29 14.97
C LEU A 142 -6.93 26.81 14.89
N GLU A 143 -7.37 27.53 15.93
CA GLU A 143 -7.24 28.98 16.01
C GLU A 143 -5.78 29.42 15.93
N LYS A 144 -4.91 28.79 16.74
CA LYS A 144 -3.47 29.11 16.76
C LYS A 144 -2.79 28.75 15.43
N TYR A 145 -3.16 27.61 14.84
CA TYR A 145 -2.67 27.21 13.53
C TYR A 145 -3.02 28.24 12.45
N ARG A 146 -4.28 28.71 12.43
CA ARG A 146 -4.74 29.72 11.44
C ARG A 146 -4.13 31.10 11.69
N GLU A 147 -3.91 31.46 12.96
CA GLU A 147 -3.20 32.69 13.32
C GLU A 147 -1.77 32.74 12.77
N LEU A 148 -1.05 31.63 12.92
CA LEU A 148 0.36 31.55 12.54
C LEU A 148 0.58 31.33 11.04
N PHE A 149 -0.26 30.50 10.42
CA PHE A 149 0.03 29.97 9.09
C PHE A 149 -1.05 30.30 8.04
N GLY A 150 -2.21 30.82 8.46
CA GLY A 150 -3.33 31.08 7.54
C GLY A 150 -3.91 29.81 6.92
N GLU A 151 -4.37 29.93 5.68
CA GLU A 151 -4.81 28.81 4.85
C GLU A 151 -3.61 28.21 4.13
N ASN A 152 -3.48 26.89 4.18
CA ASN A 152 -2.42 26.15 3.49
C ASN A 152 -3.02 25.10 2.55
N VAL A 153 -2.78 25.32 1.28
CA VAL A 153 -3.27 24.45 0.21
C VAL A 153 -2.20 23.43 -0.17
N HIS A 154 -2.56 22.17 -0.13
CA HIS A 154 -1.65 21.08 -0.53
C HIS A 154 -1.21 21.23 -1.99
N GLU A 155 0.09 21.25 -2.25
CA GLU A 155 0.72 21.60 -3.53
C GLU A 155 0.16 20.83 -4.74
N PHE A 156 -0.08 19.53 -4.58
CA PHE A 156 -0.51 18.67 -5.70
C PHE A 156 -2.02 18.55 -5.85
N THR A 157 -2.77 18.73 -4.77
CA THR A 157 -4.22 18.51 -4.79
C THR A 157 -5.03 19.79 -4.84
N GLY A 158 -4.42 20.94 -4.52
CA GLY A 158 -5.09 22.23 -4.44
C GLY A 158 -6.13 22.32 -3.31
N VAL A 159 -6.00 21.47 -2.27
CA VAL A 159 -6.98 21.35 -1.18
C VAL A 159 -6.36 21.78 0.14
N ASP A 160 -7.02 22.65 0.90
CA ASP A 160 -6.77 22.82 2.33
C ASP A 160 -7.42 21.65 3.07
N TYR A 161 -6.62 20.68 3.50
CA TYR A 161 -7.12 19.48 4.16
C TYR A 161 -7.73 19.72 5.53
N VAL A 162 -7.36 20.80 6.20
CA VAL A 162 -7.93 21.17 7.50
C VAL A 162 -9.40 21.54 7.33
N ASP A 163 -9.69 22.41 6.38
CA ASP A 163 -11.08 22.81 6.07
C ASP A 163 -11.85 21.67 5.41
N TYR A 164 -11.21 20.94 4.50
CA TYR A 164 -11.84 19.83 3.80
C TYR A 164 -12.34 18.74 4.77
N TYR A 165 -11.49 18.30 5.69
CA TYR A 165 -11.88 17.28 6.68
C TYR A 165 -12.87 17.83 7.71
N SER A 166 -12.70 19.10 8.13
CA SER A 166 -13.66 19.75 9.02
C SER A 166 -15.06 19.81 8.41
N ASN A 167 -15.15 20.14 7.12
CA ASN A 167 -16.42 20.20 6.41
C ASN A 167 -17.07 18.82 6.26
N ILE A 168 -16.30 17.78 5.94
CA ILE A 168 -16.80 16.40 5.90
C ILE A 168 -17.44 16.00 7.24
N ILE A 169 -16.78 16.30 8.35
CA ILE A 169 -17.29 15.97 9.68
C ILE A 169 -18.59 16.70 9.98
N LYS A 170 -18.65 18.01 9.70
CA LYS A 170 -19.85 18.84 9.89
C LYS A 170 -21.01 18.39 9.00
N GLU A 171 -20.75 18.11 7.73
CA GLU A 171 -21.75 17.62 6.77
C GLU A 171 -22.29 16.23 7.15
N ALA A 172 -21.46 15.41 7.82
CA ALA A 172 -21.88 14.11 8.38
C ALA A 172 -22.73 14.25 9.66
N GLY A 173 -22.90 15.48 10.19
CA GLY A 173 -23.75 15.77 11.34
C GLY A 173 -23.04 15.71 12.70
N ALA A 174 -21.71 15.64 12.75
CA ALA A 174 -20.94 15.64 13.97
C ALA A 174 -20.29 17.02 14.22
N ASP A 175 -20.11 17.36 15.50
CA ASP A 175 -19.25 18.47 15.89
C ASP A 175 -17.77 18.14 15.61
N VAL A 176 -16.97 19.16 15.30
CA VAL A 176 -15.54 19.00 15.02
C VAL A 176 -14.68 19.92 15.88
N GLU A 177 -13.61 19.35 16.41
CA GLU A 177 -12.49 20.06 17.01
C GLU A 177 -11.20 19.59 16.36
N VAL A 178 -10.40 20.51 15.82
CA VAL A 178 -9.14 20.18 15.15
C VAL A 178 -7.96 20.61 16.02
N ILE A 179 -7.02 19.69 16.21
CA ILE A 179 -5.74 19.93 16.88
C ILE A 179 -4.58 19.39 16.05
N PHE A 180 -3.41 19.96 16.24
CA PHE A 180 -2.19 19.53 15.56
C PHE A 180 -1.19 19.08 16.62
N ALA A 181 -0.76 17.83 16.55
CA ALA A 181 0.19 17.24 17.49
C ALA A 181 0.78 15.96 16.91
N ASN A 182 2.05 15.67 17.28
CA ASN A 182 2.75 14.45 16.89
C ASN A 182 2.93 13.45 18.04
N GLN A 183 2.43 13.80 19.23
CA GLN A 183 2.43 12.91 20.40
C GLN A 183 1.06 12.27 20.55
N ALA A 184 0.94 10.98 20.28
CA ALA A 184 -0.34 10.26 20.31
C ALA A 184 -1.14 10.47 21.61
N LYS A 185 -0.45 10.57 22.76
CA LYS A 185 -1.10 10.78 24.07
C LYS A 185 -1.85 12.09 24.20
N THR A 186 -1.56 13.09 23.36
CA THR A 186 -2.22 14.40 23.38
C THR A 186 -3.74 14.27 23.26
N ILE A 187 -4.23 13.32 22.46
CA ILE A 187 -5.67 13.08 22.27
C ILE A 187 -6.40 12.74 23.56
N LEU A 188 -5.70 12.14 24.54
CA LEU A 188 -6.31 11.77 25.84
C LEU A 188 -6.73 12.98 26.68
N ASN A 189 -6.29 14.19 26.36
CA ASN A 189 -6.79 15.40 26.98
C ASN A 189 -8.23 15.74 26.52
N TYR A 190 -8.72 15.10 25.47
CA TYR A 190 -10.00 15.40 24.82
C TYR A 190 -10.98 14.22 24.90
N THR A 191 -10.49 13.00 24.72
CA THR A 191 -11.31 11.78 24.77
C THR A 191 -10.44 10.54 25.01
N ASP A 192 -11.07 9.50 25.59
CA ASP A 192 -10.47 8.18 25.82
C ASP A 192 -10.94 7.10 24.82
N CYS A 193 -11.79 7.48 23.84
CA CYS A 193 -12.28 6.64 22.76
C CYS A 193 -11.63 7.09 21.44
N ILE A 194 -10.74 6.27 20.87
CA ILE A 194 -9.81 6.71 19.83
C ILE A 194 -9.84 5.77 18.63
N ILE A 195 -9.87 6.37 17.43
CA ILE A 195 -9.54 5.71 16.17
C ILE A 195 -8.17 6.19 15.73
N ASN A 196 -7.22 5.29 15.75
CA ASN A 196 -5.87 5.52 15.25
C ASN A 196 -5.82 5.20 13.76
N CYS A 197 -5.50 6.20 12.95
CA CYS A 197 -5.51 6.11 11.49
C CYS A 197 -4.11 6.01 10.87
N ASP A 198 -3.05 5.98 11.69
CA ASP A 198 -1.72 5.73 11.15
C ASP A 198 -1.62 4.31 10.56
N ILE A 199 -0.79 4.13 9.57
CA ILE A 199 -0.63 2.88 8.84
C ILE A 199 0.58 2.11 9.36
N HIS A 200 1.76 2.73 9.30
CA HIS A 200 3.03 2.07 9.55
C HIS A 200 3.31 1.86 11.04
N THR A 201 2.93 2.81 11.88
CA THR A 201 3.21 2.74 13.32
C THR A 201 2.00 2.37 14.17
N ARG A 202 0.87 1.98 13.54
CA ARG A 202 -0.41 1.73 14.23
C ARG A 202 -0.33 0.79 15.44
N VAL A 203 0.45 -0.27 15.35
CA VAL A 203 0.62 -1.22 16.48
C VAL A 203 1.28 -0.54 17.67
N ARG A 204 2.32 0.27 17.43
CA ARG A 204 3.00 1.05 18.45
C ARG A 204 2.06 2.11 19.05
N THR A 205 1.34 2.83 18.23
CA THR A 205 0.43 3.90 18.65
C THR A 205 -0.72 3.34 19.49
N LYS A 206 -1.37 2.25 19.06
CA LYS A 206 -2.38 1.54 19.87
C LYS A 206 -1.83 1.12 21.23
N ARG A 207 -0.61 0.57 21.29
CA ARG A 207 0.02 0.18 22.56
C ARG A 207 0.28 1.38 23.49
N ILE A 208 0.77 2.50 22.94
CA ILE A 208 1.05 3.73 23.70
C ILE A 208 -0.25 4.28 24.32
N LEU A 209 -1.31 4.36 23.54
CA LEU A 209 -2.60 4.88 23.99
C LEU A 209 -3.24 3.99 25.07
N LYS A 210 -3.25 2.67 24.85
CA LYS A 210 -3.73 1.69 25.85
C LYS A 210 -2.95 1.80 27.16
N ALA A 211 -1.61 1.88 27.10
CA ALA A 211 -0.76 2.04 28.28
C ALA A 211 -0.97 3.39 29.00
N ALA A 212 -1.43 4.41 28.30
CA ALA A 212 -1.75 5.72 28.85
C ALA A 212 -3.17 5.86 29.39
N GLY A 213 -3.99 4.79 29.36
CA GLY A 213 -5.30 4.76 29.98
C GLY A 213 -6.47 5.04 29.01
N ALA A 214 -6.28 4.98 27.70
CA ALA A 214 -7.37 5.04 26.75
C ALA A 214 -8.38 3.90 27.01
N LYS A 215 -9.67 4.21 27.02
CA LYS A 215 -10.76 3.26 27.26
C LYS A 215 -10.96 2.34 26.07
N VAL A 216 -11.02 2.91 24.87
CA VAL A 216 -11.16 2.18 23.61
C VAL A 216 -10.13 2.72 22.61
N VAL A 217 -9.37 1.83 21.98
CA VAL A 217 -8.47 2.16 20.89
C VAL A 217 -8.67 1.17 19.76
N CYS A 218 -9.23 1.66 18.66
CA CYS A 218 -9.32 0.95 17.40
C CYS A 218 -8.32 1.53 16.40
N GLY A 219 -7.80 0.73 15.47
CA GLY A 219 -7.19 1.20 14.24
C GLY A 219 -8.18 1.14 13.09
N LEU A 220 -7.81 1.60 11.91
CA LEU A 220 -8.59 1.34 10.68
C LEU A 220 -8.71 -0.17 10.41
N ASP A 221 -7.71 -0.94 10.81
CA ASP A 221 -7.68 -2.40 10.75
C ASP A 221 -8.60 -3.11 11.76
N ASP A 222 -9.17 -2.38 12.71
CA ASP A 222 -10.15 -2.91 13.69
C ASP A 222 -11.61 -2.56 13.32
N LEU A 223 -11.84 -1.76 12.27
CA LEU A 223 -13.17 -1.38 11.80
C LEU A 223 -13.56 -2.19 10.56
N MET A 224 -14.82 -2.59 10.46
CA MET A 224 -15.35 -3.44 9.36
C MET A 224 -14.61 -4.79 9.23
N THR A 225 -14.26 -5.40 10.35
CA THR A 225 -13.63 -6.73 10.42
C THR A 225 -14.61 -7.89 10.37
N ALA A 226 -15.88 -7.60 10.40
CA ALA A 226 -17.00 -8.51 10.20
C ALA A 226 -18.12 -7.82 9.43
N PRO A 227 -19.01 -8.55 8.76
CA PRO A 227 -20.09 -7.93 7.99
C PRO A 227 -21.08 -7.20 8.91
N ILE A 228 -21.48 -6.00 8.50
CA ILE A 228 -22.53 -5.21 9.14
C ILE A 228 -23.70 -5.12 8.16
N ASN A 229 -24.89 -5.51 8.57
CA ASN A 229 -26.10 -5.50 7.72
C ASN A 229 -25.92 -6.18 6.33
N GLY A 230 -25.09 -7.22 6.28
CA GLY A 230 -24.80 -7.91 5.02
C GLY A 230 -23.75 -7.21 4.13
N SER A 231 -23.03 -6.21 4.64
CA SER A 231 -21.95 -5.54 3.90
C SER A 231 -20.75 -6.47 3.65
N GLY A 232 -19.85 -6.02 2.78
CA GLY A 232 -18.49 -6.54 2.74
C GLY A 232 -17.75 -6.31 4.05
N PHE A 233 -16.60 -6.96 4.21
CA PHE A 233 -15.70 -6.78 5.37
C PHE A 233 -14.29 -7.26 4.99
N ASN A 234 -13.32 -6.98 5.84
CA ASN A 234 -12.02 -7.65 5.76
C ASN A 234 -11.52 -7.94 7.18
N ALA A 235 -11.44 -9.23 7.53
CA ALA A 235 -11.09 -9.67 8.88
C ALA A 235 -9.67 -9.29 9.33
N LYS A 236 -8.75 -9.07 8.38
CA LYS A 236 -7.34 -8.76 8.63
C LYS A 236 -7.02 -7.27 8.52
N TYR A 237 -7.60 -6.60 7.53
CA TYR A 237 -7.25 -5.22 7.19
C TYR A 237 -8.36 -4.22 7.50
N GLY A 238 -9.60 -4.66 7.72
CA GLY A 238 -10.74 -3.77 7.99
C GLY A 238 -10.87 -2.68 6.93
N LEU A 239 -10.85 -1.41 7.37
CA LEU A 239 -10.84 -0.23 6.50
C LEU A 239 -9.43 0.15 5.99
N LEU A 240 -8.38 -0.48 6.51
CA LEU A 240 -7.03 -0.19 6.06
C LEU A 240 -6.88 -0.57 4.57
N GLY A 241 -6.31 0.33 3.77
CA GLY A 241 -6.14 0.14 2.32
C GLY A 241 -7.42 0.28 1.50
N SER A 242 -8.54 0.69 2.12
CA SER A 242 -9.80 0.90 1.41
C SER A 242 -9.75 2.14 0.50
N ASN A 243 -10.60 2.13 -0.53
CA ASN A 243 -10.67 3.20 -1.52
C ASN A 243 -12.12 3.62 -1.78
N LYS A 244 -12.34 4.91 -2.03
CA LYS A 244 -13.63 5.46 -2.47
C LYS A 244 -14.07 4.77 -3.77
N SER A 245 -15.30 4.25 -3.78
CA SER A 245 -15.95 3.70 -4.98
C SER A 245 -17.03 4.64 -5.50
N THR A 246 -17.91 5.11 -4.62
CA THR A 246 -18.92 6.12 -4.91
C THR A 246 -18.94 7.16 -3.78
N GLU A 247 -19.90 8.11 -3.81
CA GLU A 247 -20.02 9.11 -2.73
C GLU A 247 -20.34 8.49 -1.35
N ASP A 248 -20.91 7.30 -1.31
CA ASP A 248 -21.34 6.62 -0.09
C ASP A 248 -20.85 5.18 0.04
N LYS A 249 -20.04 4.69 -0.91
CA LYS A 249 -19.50 3.32 -0.89
C LYS A 249 -17.99 3.30 -0.97
N ILE A 250 -17.42 2.40 -0.23
CA ILE A 250 -15.97 2.16 -0.11
C ILE A 250 -15.69 0.72 -0.53
N LYS A 251 -14.69 0.55 -1.37
CA LYS A 251 -14.13 -0.75 -1.72
C LYS A 251 -13.09 -1.11 -0.66
N LEU A 252 -13.22 -2.28 -0.06
CA LEU A 252 -12.24 -2.83 0.88
C LEU A 252 -11.17 -3.63 0.15
N PHE A 253 -10.13 -4.04 0.86
CA PHE A 253 -9.21 -5.07 0.37
C PHE A 253 -9.94 -6.39 0.14
N PRO A 254 -9.54 -7.17 -0.87
CA PRO A 254 -10.14 -8.46 -1.15
C PRO A 254 -9.87 -9.46 -0.02
N GLN A 255 -10.71 -10.48 0.07
CA GLN A 255 -10.61 -11.58 1.00
C GLN A 255 -10.18 -12.86 0.28
N GLU A 256 -9.66 -13.85 1.04
CA GLU A 256 -9.44 -15.22 0.56
C GLU A 256 -8.73 -15.29 -0.81
N CYS A 257 -7.72 -14.43 -0.99
CA CYS A 257 -7.01 -14.33 -2.28
C CYS A 257 -6.07 -15.50 -2.54
N GLN A 258 -5.80 -16.35 -1.54
CA GLN A 258 -4.84 -17.45 -1.70
C GLN A 258 -5.35 -18.48 -2.70
N ASP A 259 -6.60 -18.90 -2.59
CA ASP A 259 -7.21 -19.85 -3.53
C ASP A 259 -7.18 -19.27 -4.97
N LEU A 260 -7.48 -17.99 -5.13
CA LEU A 260 -7.44 -17.32 -6.43
C LEU A 260 -6.06 -17.41 -7.12
N VAL A 261 -4.98 -17.12 -6.37
CA VAL A 261 -3.63 -17.17 -6.98
C VAL A 261 -3.20 -18.60 -7.32
N GLU A 262 -3.58 -19.56 -6.49
CA GLU A 262 -3.31 -20.99 -6.73
C GLU A 262 -4.13 -21.55 -7.91
N ASP A 263 -5.40 -21.17 -8.02
CA ASP A 263 -6.28 -21.56 -9.15
C ASP A 263 -5.77 -20.99 -10.48
N ILE A 264 -5.33 -19.71 -10.51
CA ILE A 264 -4.73 -19.12 -11.71
C ILE A 264 -3.44 -19.86 -12.09
N GLN A 265 -2.57 -20.17 -11.11
CA GLN A 265 -1.34 -20.92 -11.34
C GLN A 265 -1.64 -22.29 -11.93
N ALA A 266 -2.61 -23.02 -11.35
CA ALA A 266 -3.02 -24.34 -11.81
C ALA A 266 -3.61 -24.29 -13.23
N ALA A 267 -4.47 -23.31 -13.53
CA ALA A 267 -5.08 -23.16 -14.85
C ALA A 267 -4.05 -22.81 -15.94
N ILE A 268 -3.06 -21.98 -15.64
CA ILE A 268 -1.95 -21.70 -16.57
C ILE A 268 -1.11 -22.96 -16.81
N LEU A 269 -0.78 -23.70 -15.74
CA LEU A 269 -0.04 -24.94 -15.85
C LEU A 269 -0.77 -25.97 -16.74
N GLU A 270 -2.08 -26.14 -16.54
CA GLU A 270 -2.90 -27.05 -17.33
C GLU A 270 -2.91 -26.67 -18.83
N LYS A 271 -3.11 -25.36 -19.13
CA LYS A 271 -3.21 -24.91 -20.54
C LYS A 271 -1.88 -24.81 -21.27
N THR A 272 -0.78 -24.55 -20.56
CA THR A 272 0.52 -24.24 -21.19
C THR A 272 1.67 -25.18 -20.84
N GLY A 273 1.51 -26.00 -19.80
CA GLY A 273 2.59 -26.79 -19.22
C GLY A 273 3.67 -25.95 -18.52
N LYS A 274 3.41 -24.67 -18.22
CA LYS A 274 4.35 -23.75 -17.59
C LYS A 274 3.96 -23.47 -16.16
N HIS A 275 4.94 -23.58 -15.25
CA HIS A 275 4.77 -23.28 -13.84
C HIS A 275 5.13 -21.79 -13.60
N VAL A 276 4.13 -20.94 -13.62
CA VAL A 276 4.25 -19.49 -13.34
C VAL A 276 4.04 -19.19 -11.85
N GLU A 277 4.50 -18.03 -11.41
CA GLU A 277 4.14 -17.50 -10.09
C GLU A 277 3.00 -16.49 -10.21
N VAL A 278 2.14 -16.43 -9.19
CA VAL A 278 0.96 -15.55 -9.21
C VAL A 278 0.88 -14.78 -7.91
N MET A 279 0.47 -13.50 -7.97
CA MET A 279 0.23 -12.69 -6.77
C MET A 279 -0.91 -11.69 -6.97
N VAL A 280 -1.53 -11.31 -5.85
CA VAL A 280 -2.36 -10.11 -5.75
C VAL A 280 -1.53 -9.02 -5.09
N TYR A 281 -1.54 -7.81 -5.64
CA TYR A 281 -0.77 -6.68 -5.13
C TYR A 281 -1.64 -5.43 -4.97
N GLY A 282 -1.23 -4.55 -4.06
CA GLY A 282 -1.78 -3.21 -3.88
C GLY A 282 -0.72 -2.27 -3.31
N ASP A 283 -0.76 -1.00 -3.67
CA ASP A 283 0.11 0.09 -3.20
C ASP A 283 1.59 -0.28 -3.06
N GLY A 284 2.34 -0.13 -4.14
CA GLY A 284 3.75 -0.52 -4.18
C GLY A 284 4.74 0.64 -4.18
N ALA A 285 4.35 1.80 -4.71
CA ALA A 285 5.21 2.96 -4.82
C ALA A 285 4.41 4.26 -4.63
N PHE A 286 5.07 5.28 -4.13
CA PHE A 286 4.53 6.64 -4.04
C PHE A 286 5.62 7.66 -4.38
N LYS A 287 5.18 8.86 -4.77
CA LYS A 287 6.09 9.98 -4.96
C LYS A 287 6.29 10.70 -3.63
N ASP A 288 7.54 10.80 -3.17
CA ASP A 288 7.86 11.66 -2.04
C ASP A 288 7.52 13.13 -2.38
N PRO A 289 6.60 13.77 -1.64
CA PRO A 289 6.20 15.15 -1.90
C PRO A 289 7.34 16.16 -1.71
N GLN A 290 8.26 15.90 -0.78
CA GLN A 290 9.37 16.80 -0.45
C GLN A 290 10.54 16.62 -1.41
N GLY A 291 11.05 15.40 -1.53
CA GLY A 291 12.15 15.08 -2.41
C GLY A 291 11.80 15.08 -3.89
N LYS A 292 10.51 15.06 -4.24
CA LYS A 292 10.01 15.00 -5.62
C LYS A 292 10.50 13.76 -6.38
N ILE A 293 10.85 12.71 -5.67
CA ILE A 293 11.32 11.43 -6.21
C ILE A 293 10.29 10.32 -5.92
N TRP A 294 10.39 9.23 -6.67
CA TRP A 294 9.62 8.02 -6.40
C TRP A 294 10.34 7.16 -5.37
N GLU A 295 9.58 6.73 -4.37
CA GLU A 295 10.03 5.78 -3.37
C GLU A 295 9.10 4.57 -3.33
N LEU A 296 9.65 3.44 -2.86
CA LEU A 296 8.84 2.26 -2.63
C LEU A 296 8.05 2.44 -1.34
N ALA A 297 6.74 2.31 -1.42
CA ALA A 297 5.88 2.29 -0.24
C ALA A 297 6.21 1.07 0.63
N ASP A 298 6.31 1.27 1.93
CA ASP A 298 6.59 0.21 2.88
C ASP A 298 5.57 0.27 4.03
N PRO A 299 4.87 -0.82 4.31
CA PRO A 299 4.87 -2.09 3.57
C PRO A 299 3.99 -2.06 2.32
N VAL A 300 4.45 -2.70 1.25
CA VAL A 300 3.60 -3.06 0.12
C VAL A 300 2.62 -4.14 0.58
N VAL A 301 1.34 -3.97 0.26
CA VAL A 301 0.34 -4.97 0.62
C VAL A 301 0.20 -5.99 -0.51
N SER A 302 0.54 -7.25 -0.20
CA SER A 302 0.31 -8.39 -1.09
C SER A 302 -0.59 -9.38 -0.38
N PRO A 303 -1.91 -9.32 -0.62
CA PRO A 303 -2.89 -10.15 0.09
C PRO A 303 -2.65 -11.66 -0.06
N ALA A 304 -2.16 -12.07 -1.23
CA ALA A 304 -1.81 -13.46 -1.51
C ALA A 304 -0.75 -13.59 -2.59
N PHE A 305 0.00 -14.68 -2.56
CA PHE A 305 1.00 -15.02 -3.56
C PHE A 305 1.36 -16.50 -3.49
N THR A 306 1.83 -17.06 -4.60
CA THR A 306 2.28 -18.45 -4.69
C THR A 306 3.64 -18.66 -4.04
N ALA A 307 3.95 -19.91 -3.68
CA ALA A 307 5.11 -20.26 -2.85
C ALA A 307 6.47 -19.81 -3.42
N GLY A 308 6.61 -19.71 -4.74
CA GLY A 308 7.86 -19.27 -5.37
C GLY A 308 8.19 -17.78 -5.19
N LEU A 309 7.25 -17.00 -4.62
CA LEU A 309 7.45 -15.58 -4.28
C LEU A 309 7.79 -15.34 -2.80
N VAL A 310 7.95 -16.41 -2.02
CA VAL A 310 8.35 -16.31 -0.60
C VAL A 310 9.82 -15.94 -0.48
N GLY A 311 10.13 -14.99 0.41
CA GLY A 311 11.50 -14.65 0.78
C GLY A 311 12.02 -13.34 0.21
N THR A 312 13.33 -13.20 0.23
CA THR A 312 14.07 -12.00 -0.21
C THR A 312 14.96 -12.32 -1.40
N PRO A 313 15.37 -11.32 -2.21
CA PRO A 313 16.35 -11.54 -3.27
C PRO A 313 17.63 -12.18 -2.74
N ASN A 314 18.07 -13.25 -3.40
CA ASN A 314 19.33 -13.94 -3.09
C ASN A 314 20.33 -13.71 -4.22
N GLU A 315 20.86 -12.49 -4.32
CA GLU A 315 21.65 -12.01 -5.44
C GLU A 315 23.06 -11.62 -5.01
N LEU A 316 24.05 -11.95 -5.84
CA LEU A 316 25.41 -11.45 -5.71
C LEU A 316 25.55 -10.09 -6.39
N LYS A 317 26.26 -9.18 -5.75
CA LYS A 317 26.54 -7.85 -6.28
C LYS A 317 27.71 -7.91 -7.25
N LEU A 318 27.43 -7.92 -8.56
CA LEU A 318 28.44 -8.09 -9.61
C LEU A 318 29.58 -7.09 -9.51
N LYS A 319 29.26 -5.82 -9.21
CA LYS A 319 30.27 -4.79 -9.01
C LYS A 319 31.21 -5.12 -7.86
N TYR A 320 30.68 -5.61 -6.73
CA TYR A 320 31.52 -5.99 -5.59
C TYR A 320 32.47 -7.12 -5.94
N LEU A 321 31.99 -8.16 -6.62
CA LEU A 321 32.84 -9.26 -7.08
C LEU A 321 33.94 -8.79 -8.04
N ALA A 322 33.59 -7.92 -8.99
CA ALA A 322 34.56 -7.39 -9.96
C ALA A 322 35.62 -6.50 -9.33
N ASP A 323 35.21 -5.64 -8.35
CA ASP A 323 36.12 -4.66 -7.72
C ASP A 323 36.97 -5.29 -6.58
N ASN A 324 36.59 -6.46 -6.04
CA ASN A 324 37.26 -7.10 -4.91
C ASN A 324 37.78 -8.49 -5.28
N ASP A 325 36.90 -9.49 -5.36
CA ASP A 325 37.30 -10.91 -5.50
C ASP A 325 38.00 -11.19 -6.83
N PHE A 326 37.64 -10.44 -7.89
CA PHE A 326 38.14 -10.61 -9.23
C PHE A 326 38.80 -9.33 -9.82
N ALA A 327 39.30 -8.45 -8.96
CA ALA A 327 39.89 -7.17 -9.36
C ALA A 327 41.03 -7.29 -10.42
N GLY A 328 41.70 -8.44 -10.49
CA GLY A 328 42.75 -8.70 -11.48
C GLY A 328 42.26 -9.28 -12.80
N LEU A 329 40.98 -9.58 -12.94
CA LEU A 329 40.42 -10.21 -14.14
C LEU A 329 39.70 -9.20 -15.04
N SER A 330 39.60 -9.48 -16.31
CA SER A 330 38.90 -8.64 -17.29
C SER A 330 38.29 -9.46 -18.42
N GLY A 331 37.37 -8.84 -19.18
CA GLY A 331 36.78 -9.46 -20.37
C GLY A 331 36.12 -10.81 -20.10
N ALA A 332 36.48 -11.82 -20.91
CA ALA A 332 35.89 -13.16 -20.84
C ALA A 332 36.21 -13.90 -19.52
N GLU A 333 37.41 -13.75 -19.01
CA GLU A 333 37.85 -14.40 -17.76
C GLU A 333 37.03 -13.88 -16.55
N LEU A 334 36.79 -12.58 -16.49
CA LEU A 334 35.94 -11.97 -15.46
C LEU A 334 34.49 -12.46 -15.58
N LYS A 335 33.95 -12.53 -16.80
CA LYS A 335 32.59 -13.03 -17.05
C LYS A 335 32.45 -14.49 -16.58
N GLU A 336 33.44 -15.34 -16.88
CA GLU A 336 33.44 -16.75 -16.48
C GLU A 336 33.53 -16.91 -14.96
N ALA A 337 34.42 -16.18 -14.29
CA ALA A 337 34.57 -16.19 -12.84
C ALA A 337 33.29 -15.76 -12.11
N ILE A 338 32.67 -14.64 -12.54
CA ILE A 338 31.39 -14.17 -12.01
C ILE A 338 30.28 -15.19 -12.25
N SER A 339 30.19 -15.75 -13.47
CA SER A 339 29.18 -16.77 -13.80
C SER A 339 29.32 -18.00 -12.94
N LYS A 340 30.54 -18.43 -12.65
CA LYS A 340 30.82 -19.53 -11.74
C LYS A 340 30.34 -19.21 -10.32
N SER A 341 30.68 -18.03 -9.78
CA SER A 341 30.24 -17.61 -8.45
C SER A 341 28.71 -17.55 -8.33
N ILE A 342 27.99 -17.10 -9.37
CA ILE A 342 26.52 -17.10 -9.38
C ILE A 342 25.95 -18.53 -9.32
N LYS A 343 26.54 -19.47 -10.05
CA LYS A 343 26.08 -20.87 -10.07
C LYS A 343 26.38 -21.61 -8.76
N GLU A 344 27.46 -21.27 -8.10
CA GLU A 344 27.95 -21.90 -6.88
C GLU A 344 27.55 -21.16 -5.59
N LYS A 345 26.81 -20.07 -5.69
CA LYS A 345 26.40 -19.25 -4.52
C LYS A 345 25.54 -20.04 -3.54
N ASP A 346 25.67 -19.72 -2.27
CA ASP A 346 24.83 -20.29 -1.23
C ASP A 346 23.35 -19.96 -1.42
N SER A 347 22.50 -20.84 -0.96
CA SER A 347 21.04 -20.65 -0.97
C SER A 347 20.58 -19.49 -0.08
N ASN A 348 21.43 -19.05 0.86
CA ASN A 348 21.20 -17.92 1.74
C ASN A 348 22.45 -17.04 1.84
N LEU A 349 22.38 -15.84 1.30
CA LEU A 349 23.46 -14.85 1.31
C LEU A 349 23.34 -13.82 2.44
N VAL A 350 22.42 -14.00 3.39
CA VAL A 350 22.26 -13.07 4.53
C VAL A 350 23.58 -12.96 5.29
N GLY A 351 24.08 -11.73 5.46
CA GLY A 351 25.34 -11.43 6.11
C GLY A 351 26.59 -11.57 5.22
N ASN A 352 26.46 -12.03 3.97
CA ASN A 352 27.56 -12.09 3.02
C ASN A 352 27.88 -10.71 2.45
N MET A 353 29.17 -10.35 2.43
CA MET A 353 29.62 -9.04 1.92
C MET A 353 29.31 -8.85 0.43
N ALA A 354 29.36 -9.92 -0.36
CA ALA A 354 29.03 -9.89 -1.79
C ALA A 354 27.54 -9.58 -2.07
N SER A 355 26.68 -9.72 -1.07
CA SER A 355 25.25 -9.34 -1.16
C SER A 355 24.94 -7.97 -0.56
N GLN A 356 25.92 -7.28 0.02
CA GLN A 356 25.71 -5.96 0.63
C GLN A 356 25.25 -4.92 -0.38
N GLY A 357 24.32 -4.07 0.08
CA GLY A 357 23.73 -3.01 -0.72
C GLY A 357 22.56 -3.47 -1.61
N THR A 358 22.15 -4.74 -1.54
CA THR A 358 20.83 -5.15 -2.01
C THR A 358 19.78 -4.63 -1.02
N THR A 359 18.65 -4.17 -1.52
CA THR A 359 17.57 -3.69 -0.65
C THR A 359 16.97 -4.88 0.12
N PRO A 360 16.96 -4.88 1.46
CA PRO A 360 16.45 -6.01 2.25
C PRO A 360 14.92 -5.97 2.28
N ARG A 361 14.29 -6.21 1.13
CA ARG A 361 12.84 -6.26 0.97
C ARG A 361 12.38 -7.65 0.58
N GLN A 362 11.12 -7.96 0.87
CA GLN A 362 10.49 -9.18 0.37
C GLN A 362 10.39 -9.14 -1.16
N LEU A 363 10.43 -10.30 -1.79
CA LEU A 363 10.21 -10.42 -3.24
C LEU A 363 8.85 -9.80 -3.63
N THR A 364 7.83 -10.05 -2.84
CA THR A 364 6.48 -9.51 -3.06
C THR A 364 6.43 -7.98 -3.01
N ASP A 365 7.24 -7.34 -2.16
CA ASP A 365 7.32 -5.87 -2.09
C ASP A 365 7.92 -5.28 -3.37
N LEU A 366 9.02 -5.86 -3.83
CA LEU A 366 9.71 -5.42 -5.05
C LEU A 366 8.86 -5.66 -6.30
N ILE A 367 8.28 -6.86 -6.42
CA ILE A 367 7.44 -7.24 -7.55
C ILE A 367 6.14 -6.43 -7.54
N GLY A 368 5.50 -6.27 -6.38
CA GLY A 368 4.30 -5.45 -6.22
C GLY A 368 4.55 -3.99 -6.63
N SER A 369 5.69 -3.41 -6.25
CA SER A 369 6.08 -2.07 -6.66
C SER A 369 6.31 -1.96 -8.18
N LEU A 370 6.99 -2.95 -8.79
CA LEU A 370 7.15 -3.01 -10.24
C LEU A 370 5.79 -3.12 -10.95
N CYS A 371 4.88 -3.90 -10.40
CA CYS A 371 3.52 -4.05 -10.91
C CYS A 371 2.75 -2.74 -10.85
N ASP A 372 2.79 -2.04 -9.72
CA ASP A 372 2.09 -0.78 -9.52
C ASP A 372 2.58 0.30 -10.50
N LEU A 373 3.90 0.41 -10.70
CA LEU A 373 4.50 1.34 -11.66
C LEU A 373 4.20 0.97 -13.12
N THR A 374 3.96 -0.30 -13.43
CA THR A 374 3.60 -0.79 -14.77
C THR A 374 2.11 -0.69 -15.04
N SER A 375 1.31 -0.89 -14.00
CA SER A 375 -0.15 -0.95 -14.05
C SER A 375 -0.75 0.38 -14.53
N GLY A 376 -1.89 0.28 -15.17
CA GLY A 376 -2.72 1.42 -15.52
C GLY A 376 -4.13 1.20 -15.02
N SER A 377 -4.45 1.70 -13.82
CA SER A 377 -5.81 1.68 -13.26
C SER A 377 -6.75 2.71 -13.89
N GLY A 378 -6.21 3.64 -14.66
CA GLY A 378 -6.98 4.62 -15.44
C GLY A 378 -7.40 4.06 -16.81
N ASP A 379 -7.28 4.90 -17.82
CA ASP A 379 -7.69 4.61 -19.20
C ASP A 379 -6.79 3.59 -19.94
N LYS A 380 -5.65 3.19 -19.37
CA LYS A 380 -4.80 2.12 -19.91
C LYS A 380 -5.50 0.75 -19.87
N GLY A 381 -6.32 0.49 -18.83
CA GLY A 381 -7.07 -0.76 -18.66
C GLY A 381 -6.20 -1.99 -18.48
N THR A 382 -5.07 -1.84 -17.78
CA THR A 382 -4.07 -2.89 -17.56
C THR A 382 -3.94 -3.28 -16.08
N PRO A 383 -4.97 -3.88 -15.45
CA PRO A 383 -4.93 -4.27 -14.04
C PRO A 383 -4.24 -5.62 -13.79
N ILE A 384 -3.86 -6.31 -14.83
CA ILE A 384 -3.08 -7.54 -14.79
C ILE A 384 -1.69 -7.23 -15.32
N ILE A 385 -0.67 -7.67 -14.60
CA ILE A 385 0.72 -7.48 -14.99
C ILE A 385 1.36 -8.84 -15.25
N PHE A 386 2.10 -8.93 -16.36
CA PHE A 386 2.87 -10.11 -16.71
C PHE A 386 4.35 -9.76 -16.73
N ILE A 387 5.15 -10.45 -15.91
CA ILE A 387 6.59 -10.19 -15.78
C ILE A 387 7.36 -11.43 -16.19
N GLN A 388 8.23 -11.27 -17.17
CA GLN A 388 9.13 -12.32 -17.65
C GLN A 388 10.56 -12.08 -17.20
N GLY A 389 11.25 -13.17 -16.82
CA GLY A 389 12.67 -13.15 -16.54
C GLY A 389 13.06 -12.40 -15.27
N TYR A 390 12.14 -12.19 -14.32
CA TYR A 390 12.47 -11.53 -13.05
C TYR A 390 13.53 -12.30 -12.26
N PHE A 391 13.47 -13.61 -12.30
CA PHE A 391 14.41 -14.50 -11.61
C PHE A 391 15.63 -14.90 -12.46
N ASP A 392 15.71 -14.41 -13.69
CA ASP A 392 16.87 -14.64 -14.53
C ASP A 392 18.09 -13.90 -13.96
N ASN A 393 19.25 -14.48 -14.10
CA ASN A 393 20.49 -13.88 -13.66
C ASN A 393 21.49 -13.76 -14.82
N TYR A 394 22.65 -13.20 -14.53
CA TYR A 394 23.70 -12.90 -15.54
C TYR A 394 24.21 -14.13 -16.31
N THR A 395 23.88 -15.37 -15.87
CA THR A 395 24.32 -16.61 -16.50
C THR A 395 23.29 -17.21 -17.46
N VAL A 396 22.11 -16.58 -17.61
CA VAL A 396 21.06 -17.03 -18.53
C VAL A 396 21.32 -16.45 -19.92
N ASP A 397 21.49 -17.34 -20.90
CA ASP A 397 21.73 -16.99 -22.32
C ASP A 397 20.43 -16.75 -23.10
#